data_2b762340de72d9d8d9bdd6aa1a15246c
#
_entry.id   2b762340de72d9d8d9bdd6aa1a15246c
#
_cell.length_a   1.000
_cell.length_b   1.000
_cell.length_c   1.000
_cell.angle_alpha   90.00
_cell.angle_beta   90.00
_cell.angle_gamma   90.00
#
_symmetry.space_group_name_H-M   'P 1'
#
loop_
_entity.id
_entity.type
_entity.pdbx_description
1 polymer ?
#
loop_
_entity_poly.entity_id
_entity_poly.type
_entity_poly.pdbx_seq_one_letter_code
_entity_poly.pdbx_strand_id
1 'polypeptide(L)'
;AEKYAIYQFPWPGGMEHQTASGQGGDHAFSEYLTAHELAHQWWGDLVTCASWSDIWLNEGFATYAEALWSERGAGANGASALRSAMAARRPGNLEGTVYIASPTSVQRIFSADLSYRKGAWVLHMLRGVLGDDGFFALLGAWRERFAYRSATTAEFQRVAEEVAGRGLGWFFAEWVYGGGAPTYRYGWREHELAGQRFLEISLEQTQADP
;
A
#
# COMPACT_ATOMS: atom_id res chain seq x y z
N ALA A 1 -20.12 7.24 -10.57
CA ALA A 1 -20.02 7.91 -11.88
C ALA A 1 -21.10 7.34 -12.82
N GLU A 2 -21.71 8.17 -13.64
CA GLU A 2 -22.69 7.72 -14.65
C GLU A 2 -22.00 7.01 -15.82
N LYS A 3 -20.72 7.31 -16.04
CA LYS A 3 -19.87 6.67 -17.04
C LYS A 3 -18.41 6.74 -16.63
N TYR A 4 -17.61 5.84 -17.18
CA TYR A 4 -16.15 5.83 -17.09
C TYR A 4 -15.58 5.56 -18.49
N ALA A 5 -14.52 6.25 -18.85
CA ALA A 5 -13.84 6.10 -20.12
C ALA A 5 -12.35 5.88 -19.92
N ILE A 6 -11.71 5.26 -20.88
CA ILE A 6 -10.25 5.17 -20.99
C ILE A 6 -9.86 5.73 -22.35
N TYR A 7 -8.84 6.55 -22.41
CA TYR A 7 -8.31 7.09 -23.66
C TYR A 7 -6.78 6.91 -23.71
N GLN A 8 -6.24 6.93 -24.92
CA GLN A 8 -4.81 6.81 -25.15
C GLN A 8 -4.15 8.19 -25.29
N PHE A 9 -2.95 8.33 -24.70
CA PHE A 9 -2.04 9.47 -24.95
C PHE A 9 -0.65 8.98 -25.37
N PRO A 10 0.22 9.85 -25.94
CA PRO A 10 1.44 9.40 -26.62
C PRO A 10 2.65 9.15 -25.70
N TRP A 11 2.57 9.41 -24.39
CA TRP A 11 3.67 9.17 -23.44
C TRP A 11 3.38 7.97 -22.55
N PRO A 12 4.41 7.33 -21.94
CA PRO A 12 4.21 6.16 -21.09
C PRO A 12 3.59 6.52 -19.74
N GLY A 13 2.80 5.58 -19.19
CA GLY A 13 2.16 5.68 -17.87
C GLY A 13 0.66 5.85 -17.95
N GLY A 14 0.06 6.21 -16.83
CA GLY A 14 -1.36 6.52 -16.68
C GLY A 14 -1.59 7.91 -16.10
N MET A 15 -2.83 8.34 -16.14
CA MET A 15 -3.31 9.57 -15.49
C MET A 15 -4.78 9.39 -15.15
N GLU A 16 -5.08 9.59 -13.89
CA GLU A 16 -6.36 9.31 -13.26
C GLU A 16 -7.42 10.39 -13.50
N HIS A 17 -7.43 11.05 -14.64
CA HIS A 17 -8.42 12.08 -14.88
C HIS A 17 -9.82 11.60 -14.52
N GLN A 18 -10.52 12.40 -13.75
CA GLN A 18 -11.84 12.08 -13.19
C GLN A 18 -12.79 11.58 -14.29
N THR A 19 -13.31 10.38 -14.14
CA THR A 19 -14.22 9.67 -15.06
C THR A 19 -13.65 9.33 -16.45
N ALA A 20 -12.38 9.65 -16.73
CA ALA A 20 -11.75 9.38 -18.03
C ALA A 20 -10.22 9.20 -17.88
N SER A 21 -9.75 8.02 -17.47
CA SER A 21 -8.33 7.76 -17.30
C SER A 21 -7.58 7.72 -18.63
N GLY A 22 -6.45 8.42 -18.68
CA GLY A 22 -5.51 8.35 -19.78
C GLY A 22 -4.52 7.22 -19.57
N GLN A 23 -4.13 6.52 -20.65
CA GLN A 23 -3.11 5.47 -20.60
C GLN A 23 -2.23 5.54 -21.84
N GLY A 24 -0.92 5.30 -21.70
CA GLY A 24 0.01 5.38 -22.82
C GLY A 24 1.24 4.49 -22.65
N GLY A 25 2.04 4.41 -23.75
CA GLY A 25 3.21 3.54 -23.83
C GLY A 25 2.86 2.06 -23.99
N ASP A 26 3.87 1.21 -23.81
CA ASP A 26 3.78 -0.25 -24.04
C ASP A 26 2.84 -0.98 -23.07
N HIS A 27 2.53 -0.35 -21.94
CA HIS A 27 1.62 -0.90 -20.91
C HIS A 27 0.21 -0.30 -20.96
N ALA A 28 -0.08 0.55 -21.96
CA ALA A 28 -1.42 1.07 -22.17
C ALA A 28 -2.44 -0.08 -22.25
N PHE A 29 -3.56 0.09 -21.57
CA PHE A 29 -4.66 -0.90 -21.51
C PHE A 29 -4.30 -2.27 -20.90
N SER A 30 -3.14 -2.39 -20.22
CA SER A 30 -2.89 -3.56 -19.38
C SER A 30 -3.85 -3.60 -18.20
N GLU A 31 -4.18 -4.81 -17.74
CA GLU A 31 -5.08 -4.97 -16.58
C GLU A 31 -4.58 -4.22 -15.35
N TYR A 32 -3.28 -4.26 -15.09
CA TYR A 32 -2.68 -3.60 -13.91
C TYR A 32 -2.76 -2.08 -13.99
N LEU A 33 -2.37 -1.49 -15.13
CA LEU A 33 -2.49 -0.04 -15.30
C LEU A 33 -3.96 0.40 -15.25
N THR A 34 -4.85 -0.36 -15.88
CA THR A 34 -6.28 -0.07 -15.83
C THR A 34 -6.84 -0.17 -14.40
N ALA A 35 -6.45 -1.17 -13.62
CA ALA A 35 -6.85 -1.29 -12.23
C ALA A 35 -6.30 -0.15 -11.36
N HIS A 36 -5.07 0.29 -11.60
CA HIS A 36 -4.43 1.42 -10.96
C HIS A 36 -5.23 2.71 -11.20
N GLU A 37 -5.39 3.09 -12.46
CA GLU A 37 -6.09 4.33 -12.84
C GLU A 37 -7.57 4.32 -12.46
N LEU A 38 -8.22 3.15 -12.47
CA LEU A 38 -9.59 3.01 -12.00
C LEU A 38 -9.68 3.20 -10.48
N ALA A 39 -8.72 2.68 -9.72
CA ALA A 39 -8.69 2.82 -8.27
C ALA A 39 -8.57 4.28 -7.83
N HIS A 40 -7.87 5.09 -8.58
CA HIS A 40 -7.74 6.53 -8.35
C HIS A 40 -9.08 7.27 -8.35
N GLN A 41 -10.12 6.75 -9.00
CA GLN A 41 -11.46 7.35 -8.94
C GLN A 41 -12.00 7.43 -7.49
N TRP A 42 -11.49 6.58 -6.59
CA TRP A 42 -11.77 6.63 -5.15
C TRP A 42 -10.60 7.22 -4.36
N TRP A 43 -9.35 6.82 -4.68
CA TRP A 43 -8.13 7.17 -3.94
C TRP A 43 -7.25 8.11 -4.78
N GLY A 44 -7.61 9.38 -4.77
CA GLY A 44 -7.04 10.45 -5.60
C GLY A 44 -8.10 11.47 -5.99
N ASP A 45 -9.16 11.02 -6.65
CA ASP A 45 -10.23 11.89 -7.13
C ASP A 45 -11.31 12.15 -6.07
N LEU A 46 -11.88 11.09 -5.50
CA LEU A 46 -12.93 11.22 -4.49
C LEU A 46 -12.38 11.62 -3.13
N VAL A 47 -11.29 10.99 -2.72
CA VAL A 47 -10.51 11.33 -1.52
C VAL A 47 -9.12 11.69 -1.99
N THR A 48 -8.76 12.96 -1.95
CA THR A 48 -7.51 13.50 -2.48
C THR A 48 -6.48 13.68 -1.35
N CYS A 49 -5.21 13.43 -1.59
CA CYS A 49 -4.16 13.76 -0.62
C CYS A 49 -4.13 15.28 -0.37
N ALA A 50 -3.96 15.70 0.89
CA ALA A 50 -3.98 17.11 1.27
C ALA A 50 -2.76 17.88 0.77
N SER A 51 -1.65 17.19 0.57
CA SER A 51 -0.40 17.74 0.09
C SER A 51 0.46 16.67 -0.60
N TRP A 52 1.51 17.10 -1.30
CA TRP A 52 2.50 16.18 -1.87
C TRP A 52 3.23 15.33 -0.80
N SER A 53 3.19 15.73 0.47
CA SER A 53 3.69 14.89 1.57
C SER A 53 2.88 13.62 1.76
N ASP A 54 1.62 13.65 1.38
CA ASP A 54 0.63 12.59 1.58
C ASP A 54 0.33 11.81 0.29
N ILE A 55 1.11 12.00 -0.78
CA ILE A 55 0.85 11.43 -2.13
C ILE A 55 0.69 9.90 -2.12
N TRP A 56 1.28 9.20 -1.17
CA TRP A 56 1.14 7.76 -1.03
C TRP A 56 -0.31 7.31 -0.77
N LEU A 57 -1.17 8.22 -0.25
CA LEU A 57 -2.60 7.98 -0.07
C LEU A 57 -3.33 7.86 -1.42
N ASN A 58 -2.76 8.43 -2.48
CA ASN A 58 -3.21 8.21 -3.85
C ASN A 58 -2.48 6.99 -4.43
N GLU A 59 -1.18 7.08 -4.59
CA GLU A 59 -0.37 6.12 -5.35
C GLU A 59 -0.21 4.76 -4.70
N GLY A 60 -0.02 4.72 -3.38
CA GLY A 60 0.07 3.48 -2.62
C GLY A 60 -1.25 2.71 -2.64
N PHE A 61 -2.38 3.40 -2.55
CA PHE A 61 -3.71 2.80 -2.66
C PHE A 61 -3.98 2.26 -4.06
N ALA A 62 -3.68 3.02 -5.10
CA ALA A 62 -3.85 2.57 -6.47
C ALA A 62 -2.95 1.36 -6.80
N THR A 63 -1.68 1.40 -6.35
CA THR A 63 -0.76 0.26 -6.49
C THR A 63 -1.23 -0.99 -5.72
N TYR A 64 -1.81 -0.82 -4.53
CA TYR A 64 -2.38 -1.94 -3.79
C TYR A 64 -3.64 -2.49 -4.46
N ALA A 65 -4.44 -1.64 -5.07
CA ALA A 65 -5.63 -2.06 -5.82
C ALA A 65 -5.30 -2.98 -7.01
N GLU A 66 -4.15 -2.82 -7.65
CA GLU A 66 -3.66 -3.77 -8.67
C GLU A 66 -3.47 -5.18 -8.08
N ALA A 67 -2.97 -5.28 -6.84
CA ALA A 67 -2.81 -6.57 -6.16
C ALA A 67 -4.17 -7.14 -5.70
N LEU A 68 -5.08 -6.29 -5.25
CA LEU A 68 -6.46 -6.68 -4.93
C LEU A 68 -7.24 -7.16 -6.17
N TRP A 69 -6.97 -6.56 -7.33
CA TRP A 69 -7.50 -7.03 -8.61
C TRP A 69 -7.04 -8.45 -8.92
N SER A 70 -5.73 -8.72 -8.76
CA SER A 70 -5.16 -10.06 -8.93
C SER A 70 -5.77 -11.08 -7.96
N GLU A 71 -5.94 -10.70 -6.69
CA GLU A 71 -6.59 -11.52 -5.66
C GLU A 71 -8.03 -11.88 -6.07
N ARG A 72 -8.79 -10.90 -6.48
CA ARG A 72 -10.21 -11.07 -6.85
C ARG A 72 -10.36 -11.93 -8.11
N GLY A 73 -9.54 -11.70 -9.12
CA GLY A 73 -9.57 -12.41 -10.41
C GLY A 73 -9.21 -13.89 -10.29
N ALA A 74 -8.41 -14.27 -9.30
CA ALA A 74 -7.96 -15.65 -9.10
C ALA A 74 -8.94 -16.55 -8.33
N GLY A 75 -10.08 -16.03 -7.87
CA GLY A 75 -11.11 -16.80 -7.18
C GLY A 75 -10.56 -17.58 -5.98
N ALA A 76 -10.68 -18.91 -5.98
CA ALA A 76 -10.21 -19.76 -4.89
C ALA A 76 -8.68 -19.68 -4.65
N ASN A 77 -7.89 -19.22 -5.62
CA ASN A 77 -6.44 -19.02 -5.51
C ASN A 77 -6.07 -17.58 -5.10
N GLY A 78 -7.03 -16.76 -4.71
CA GLY A 78 -6.86 -15.32 -4.43
C GLY A 78 -5.71 -15.02 -3.48
N ALA A 79 -5.62 -15.69 -2.35
CA ALA A 79 -4.54 -15.48 -1.38
C ALA A 79 -3.14 -15.75 -1.96
N SER A 80 -2.99 -16.74 -2.86
CA SER A 80 -1.73 -17.01 -3.55
C SER A 80 -1.43 -15.93 -4.59
N ALA A 81 -2.45 -15.50 -5.34
CA ALA A 81 -2.33 -14.43 -6.33
C ALA A 81 -1.94 -13.10 -5.68
N LEU A 82 -2.56 -12.75 -4.54
CA LEU A 82 -2.20 -11.57 -3.77
C LEU A 82 -0.73 -11.61 -3.33
N ARG A 83 -0.27 -12.73 -2.76
CA ARG A 83 1.14 -12.88 -2.36
C ARG A 83 2.09 -12.70 -3.54
N SER A 84 1.79 -13.29 -4.69
CA SER A 84 2.60 -13.17 -5.90
C SER A 84 2.60 -11.73 -6.43
N ALA A 85 1.44 -11.08 -6.46
CA ALA A 85 1.30 -9.70 -6.88
C ALA A 85 2.07 -8.73 -5.97
N MET A 86 2.02 -8.93 -4.65
CA MET A 86 2.79 -8.12 -3.70
C MET A 86 4.30 -8.40 -3.81
N ALA A 87 4.71 -9.66 -3.99
CA ALA A 87 6.12 -9.99 -4.21
C ALA A 87 6.71 -9.29 -5.46
N ALA A 88 5.93 -9.22 -6.54
CA ALA A 88 6.32 -8.48 -7.75
C ALA A 88 6.43 -6.97 -7.54
N ARG A 89 5.77 -6.44 -6.51
CA ARG A 89 5.80 -5.02 -6.11
C ARG A 89 6.74 -4.75 -4.94
N ARG A 90 7.70 -5.66 -4.68
CA ARG A 90 8.72 -5.43 -3.67
C ARG A 90 9.54 -4.17 -4.02
N PRO A 91 9.69 -3.20 -3.09
CA PRO A 91 10.54 -2.04 -3.32
C PRO A 91 12.00 -2.46 -3.55
N GLY A 92 12.66 -1.86 -4.53
CA GLY A 92 14.09 -2.06 -4.79
C GLY A 92 14.98 -1.22 -3.86
N ASN A 93 14.45 -0.06 -3.43
CA ASN A 93 15.10 0.83 -2.48
C ASN A 93 14.12 1.18 -1.35
N LEU A 94 14.54 0.95 -0.10
CA LEU A 94 13.78 1.25 1.11
C LEU A 94 14.35 2.43 1.90
N GLU A 95 15.43 3.06 1.41
CA GLU A 95 16.00 4.25 2.03
C GLU A 95 15.06 5.44 1.86
N GLY A 96 14.34 5.78 2.91
CA GLY A 96 13.38 6.88 2.93
C GLY A 96 12.01 6.45 3.43
N THR A 97 11.20 7.45 3.66
CA THR A 97 9.88 7.34 4.28
C THR A 97 8.79 7.26 3.21
N VAL A 98 7.63 6.75 3.56
CA VAL A 98 6.43 6.84 2.71
C VAL A 98 5.88 8.27 2.75
N TYR A 99 5.69 8.82 3.96
CA TYR A 99 5.38 10.24 4.15
C TYR A 99 6.57 11.10 3.75
N ILE A 100 6.34 12.19 3.02
CA ILE A 100 7.39 13.07 2.52
C ILE A 100 7.44 14.35 3.34
N ALA A 101 8.38 14.45 4.28
CA ALA A 101 8.49 15.63 5.15
C ALA A 101 8.76 16.92 4.37
N SER A 102 9.48 16.84 3.24
CA SER A 102 9.83 17.98 2.40
C SER A 102 9.73 17.60 0.90
N PRO A 103 8.56 17.76 0.28
CA PRO A 103 8.33 17.36 -1.13
C PRO A 103 8.92 18.39 -2.11
N THR A 104 10.24 18.36 -2.28
CA THR A 104 10.98 19.37 -3.09
C THR A 104 11.28 18.93 -4.50
N SER A 105 11.14 17.64 -4.84
CA SER A 105 11.40 17.16 -6.20
C SER A 105 10.32 16.20 -6.69
N VAL A 106 10.03 16.30 -7.98
CA VAL A 106 9.06 15.43 -8.68
C VAL A 106 9.48 13.96 -8.56
N GLN A 107 10.78 13.66 -8.71
CA GLN A 107 11.30 12.30 -8.59
C GLN A 107 11.05 11.69 -7.18
N ARG A 108 11.12 12.53 -6.14
CA ARG A 108 10.83 12.05 -4.77
C ARG A 108 9.33 11.88 -4.54
N ILE A 109 8.52 12.80 -5.04
CA ILE A 109 7.04 12.75 -4.92
C ILE A 109 6.54 11.47 -5.59
N PHE A 110 6.95 11.21 -6.82
CA PHE A 110 6.55 10.04 -7.61
C PHE A 110 7.60 8.92 -7.59
N SER A 111 8.20 8.66 -6.42
CA SER A 111 9.14 7.55 -6.25
C SER A 111 8.44 6.22 -6.37
N ALA A 112 8.74 5.45 -7.42
CA ALA A 112 8.17 4.12 -7.64
C ALA A 112 8.38 3.18 -6.44
N ASP A 113 9.53 3.26 -5.76
CA ASP A 113 9.82 2.42 -4.62
C ASP A 113 9.16 2.89 -3.31
N LEU A 114 9.04 4.20 -3.07
CA LEU A 114 8.58 4.72 -1.80
C LEU A 114 7.08 5.08 -1.81
N SER A 115 6.66 5.93 -2.74
CA SER A 115 5.27 6.41 -2.78
C SER A 115 4.30 5.33 -3.30
N TYR A 116 4.72 4.54 -4.28
CA TYR A 116 3.93 3.47 -4.90
C TYR A 116 4.09 2.15 -4.15
N ARG A 117 5.24 1.48 -4.31
CA ARG A 117 5.46 0.11 -3.84
C ARG A 117 5.49 0.01 -2.32
N LYS A 118 6.29 0.82 -1.62
CA LYS A 118 6.31 0.83 -0.15
C LYS A 118 4.96 1.27 0.39
N GLY A 119 4.29 2.27 -0.22
CA GLY A 119 2.92 2.67 0.11
C GLY A 119 1.93 1.52 0.02
N ALA A 120 1.97 0.73 -1.07
CA ALA A 120 1.16 -0.48 -1.21
C ALA A 120 1.48 -1.55 -0.16
N TRP A 121 2.77 -1.75 0.16
CA TRP A 121 3.19 -2.68 1.21
C TRP A 121 2.73 -2.24 2.59
N VAL A 122 2.72 -0.94 2.89
CA VAL A 122 2.14 -0.41 4.14
C VAL A 122 0.67 -0.81 4.26
N LEU A 123 -0.12 -0.65 3.21
CA LEU A 123 -1.52 -1.07 3.21
C LEU A 123 -1.69 -2.58 3.35
N HIS A 124 -0.84 -3.36 2.69
CA HIS A 124 -0.85 -4.82 2.81
C HIS A 124 -0.52 -5.29 4.24
N MET A 125 0.49 -4.68 4.86
CA MET A 125 0.84 -4.95 6.26
C MET A 125 -0.27 -4.50 7.23
N LEU A 126 -0.88 -3.34 6.97
CA LEU A 126 -2.01 -2.86 7.78
C LEU A 126 -3.21 -3.81 7.68
N ARG A 127 -3.47 -4.39 6.50
CA ARG A 127 -4.46 -5.46 6.34
C ARG A 127 -4.10 -6.68 7.19
N GLY A 128 -2.82 -7.07 7.28
CA GLY A 128 -2.36 -8.13 8.18
C GLY A 128 -2.59 -7.82 9.67
N VAL A 129 -2.46 -6.55 10.06
CA VAL A 129 -2.66 -6.08 11.46
C VAL A 129 -4.14 -6.03 11.84
N LEU A 130 -5.02 -5.65 10.90
CA LEU A 130 -6.46 -5.46 11.12
C LEU A 130 -7.31 -6.70 10.80
N GLY A 131 -6.76 -7.64 10.03
CA GLY A 131 -7.55 -8.67 9.35
C GLY A 131 -8.34 -8.11 8.16
N ASP A 132 -8.89 -8.98 7.35
CA ASP A 132 -9.62 -8.60 6.14
C ASP A 132 -10.83 -7.71 6.45
N ASP A 133 -11.70 -8.13 7.37
CA ASP A 133 -12.92 -7.40 7.73
C ASP A 133 -12.58 -6.00 8.25
N GLY A 134 -11.58 -5.88 9.15
CA GLY A 134 -11.14 -4.61 9.70
C GLY A 134 -10.54 -3.70 8.61
N PHE A 135 -9.75 -4.26 7.70
CA PHE A 135 -9.15 -3.47 6.63
C PHE A 135 -10.19 -2.94 5.65
N PHE A 136 -11.13 -3.76 5.21
CA PHE A 136 -12.18 -3.28 4.29
C PHE A 136 -13.18 -2.34 4.99
N ALA A 137 -13.42 -2.51 6.28
CA ALA A 137 -14.19 -1.53 7.08
C ALA A 137 -13.44 -0.18 7.15
N LEU A 138 -12.11 -0.20 7.32
CA LEU A 138 -11.28 1.02 7.27
C LEU A 138 -11.41 1.72 5.92
N LEU A 139 -11.30 1.01 4.80
CA LEU A 139 -11.44 1.62 3.47
C LEU A 139 -12.83 2.25 3.28
N GLY A 140 -13.88 1.59 3.78
CA GLY A 140 -15.25 2.12 3.77
C GLY A 140 -15.38 3.40 4.58
N ALA A 141 -14.93 3.38 5.84
CA ALA A 141 -14.99 4.53 6.75
C ALA A 141 -14.14 5.72 6.23
N TRP A 142 -12.96 5.42 5.67
CA TRP A 142 -12.10 6.43 5.05
C TRP A 142 -12.79 7.14 3.90
N ARG A 143 -13.33 6.36 2.95
CA ARG A 143 -14.09 6.89 1.82
C ARG A 143 -15.30 7.73 2.26
N GLU A 144 -16.11 7.24 3.19
CA GLU A 144 -17.31 7.95 3.65
C GLU A 144 -16.96 9.28 4.32
N ARG A 145 -15.93 9.30 5.16
CA ARG A 145 -15.54 10.48 5.92
C ARG A 145 -14.93 11.59 5.06
N PHE A 146 -14.18 11.20 4.04
CA PHE A 146 -13.39 12.14 3.24
C PHE A 146 -13.84 12.26 1.78
N ALA A 147 -14.98 11.68 1.40
CA ALA A 147 -15.53 11.85 0.07
C ALA A 147 -15.65 13.34 -0.31
N TYR A 148 -15.13 13.70 -1.48
CA TYR A 148 -15.05 15.06 -2.01
C TYR A 148 -14.20 16.02 -1.16
N ARG A 149 -13.22 15.51 -0.45
CA ARG A 149 -12.34 16.28 0.44
C ARG A 149 -10.89 15.85 0.28
N SER A 150 -9.99 16.75 0.67
CA SER A 150 -8.58 16.42 0.87
C SER A 150 -8.33 15.88 2.28
N ALA A 151 -7.38 14.98 2.40
CA ALA A 151 -7.07 14.31 3.65
C ALA A 151 -5.55 14.05 3.82
N THR A 152 -5.11 14.00 5.08
CA THR A 152 -3.72 13.82 5.48
C THR A 152 -3.46 12.38 5.95
N THR A 153 -2.18 12.00 5.97
CA THR A 153 -1.71 10.75 6.59
C THR A 153 -2.15 10.62 8.05
N ALA A 154 -2.10 11.72 8.82
CA ALA A 154 -2.53 11.72 10.22
C ALA A 154 -4.04 11.48 10.38
N GLU A 155 -4.85 11.95 9.44
CA GLU A 155 -6.29 11.66 9.40
C GLU A 155 -6.56 10.20 9.04
N PHE A 156 -5.81 9.64 8.09
CA PHE A 156 -5.91 8.22 7.77
C PHE A 156 -5.55 7.34 8.97
N GLN A 157 -4.47 7.66 9.69
CA GLN A 157 -4.10 6.98 10.93
C GLN A 157 -5.24 7.02 11.96
N ARG A 158 -5.85 8.18 12.20
CA ARG A 158 -6.98 8.30 13.15
C ARG A 158 -8.16 7.41 12.77
N VAL A 159 -8.54 7.35 11.50
CA VAL A 159 -9.61 6.46 11.06
C VAL A 159 -9.22 4.99 11.24
N ALA A 160 -7.97 4.63 10.95
CA ALA A 160 -7.49 3.27 11.17
C ALA A 160 -7.52 2.88 12.66
N GLU A 161 -7.14 3.77 13.57
CA GLU A 161 -7.18 3.56 15.02
C GLU A 161 -8.62 3.44 15.55
N GLU A 162 -9.54 4.26 15.04
CA GLU A 162 -10.96 4.17 15.37
C GLU A 162 -11.56 2.80 14.96
N VAL A 163 -11.28 2.35 13.74
CA VAL A 163 -11.76 1.06 13.25
C VAL A 163 -11.10 -0.11 13.99
N ALA A 164 -9.81 0.02 14.30
CA ALA A 164 -9.06 -1.00 15.06
C ALA A 164 -9.48 -1.08 16.54
N GLY A 165 -10.10 -0.03 17.08
CA GLY A 165 -10.39 0.10 18.52
C GLY A 165 -9.12 0.16 19.39
N ARG A 166 -7.96 0.47 18.82
CA ARG A 166 -6.66 0.55 19.50
C ARG A 166 -5.70 1.48 18.76
N GLY A 167 -4.68 1.99 19.48
CA GLY A 167 -3.63 2.81 18.89
C GLY A 167 -2.78 2.04 17.87
N LEU A 168 -2.50 2.67 16.74
CA LEU A 168 -1.61 2.18 15.68
C LEU A 168 -0.41 3.11 15.47
N GLY A 169 -0.17 4.03 16.41
CA GLY A 169 0.94 4.99 16.34
C GLY A 169 2.29 4.33 16.09
N TRP A 170 2.56 3.16 16.71
CA TRP A 170 3.75 2.36 16.48
C TRP A 170 3.90 1.95 15.02
N PHE A 171 2.80 1.50 14.39
CA PHE A 171 2.82 1.06 12.99
C PHE A 171 3.12 2.21 12.04
N PHE A 172 2.45 3.35 12.22
CA PHE A 172 2.67 4.52 11.37
C PHE A 172 4.06 5.14 11.60
N ALA A 173 4.54 5.19 12.84
CA ALA A 173 5.89 5.68 13.13
C ALA A 173 6.96 4.85 12.42
N GLU A 174 6.83 3.52 12.43
CA GLU A 174 7.80 2.62 11.84
C GLU A 174 7.70 2.57 10.30
N TRP A 175 6.50 2.38 9.77
CA TRP A 175 6.34 2.04 8.35
C TRP A 175 6.03 3.21 7.42
N VAL A 176 5.44 4.27 7.94
CA VAL A 176 5.06 5.46 7.16
C VAL A 176 6.04 6.61 7.35
N TYR A 177 6.36 6.92 8.60
CA TYR A 177 7.26 8.01 8.97
C TYR A 177 8.71 7.56 9.12
N GLY A 178 8.98 6.27 9.32
CA GLY A 178 10.28 5.66 9.37
C GLY A 178 10.80 5.23 7.99
N GLY A 179 12.12 5.24 7.85
CA GLY A 179 12.83 4.73 6.66
C GLY A 179 13.38 3.33 6.87
N GLY A 180 13.85 2.71 5.78
CA GLY A 180 14.48 1.39 5.85
C GLY A 180 13.50 0.23 5.97
N ALA A 181 14.02 -0.90 6.36
CA ALA A 181 13.30 -2.13 6.71
C ALA A 181 14.10 -2.92 7.75
N PRO A 182 13.43 -3.71 8.59
CA PRO A 182 14.14 -4.54 9.56
C PRO A 182 14.98 -5.61 8.88
N THR A 183 16.17 -5.84 9.43
CA THR A 183 17.06 -6.93 9.04
C THR A 183 17.12 -7.95 10.16
N TYR A 184 16.84 -9.20 9.85
CA TYR A 184 16.77 -10.26 10.82
C TYR A 184 17.86 -11.30 10.62
N ARG A 185 18.45 -11.75 11.72
CA ARG A 185 19.23 -12.99 11.82
C ARG A 185 18.34 -14.02 12.50
N TYR A 186 18.21 -15.19 11.94
CA TYR A 186 17.46 -16.26 12.56
C TYR A 186 18.25 -17.56 12.58
N GLY A 187 17.97 -18.38 13.59
CA GLY A 187 18.47 -19.75 13.72
C GLY A 187 17.37 -20.62 14.27
N TRP A 188 17.50 -21.91 14.07
CA TRP A 188 16.57 -22.89 14.62
C TRP A 188 17.30 -24.16 15.04
N ARG A 189 16.75 -24.85 16.04
CA ARG A 189 17.20 -26.18 16.46
C ARG A 189 16.04 -27.01 16.90
N GLU A 190 16.13 -28.32 16.62
CA GLU A 190 15.22 -29.30 17.17
C GLU A 190 15.77 -29.82 18.51
N HIS A 191 14.90 -30.04 19.46
CA HIS A 191 15.24 -30.74 20.70
C HIS A 191 14.04 -31.56 21.19
N GLU A 192 14.32 -32.55 22.01
CA GLU A 192 13.32 -33.41 22.64
C GLU A 192 13.29 -33.12 24.14
N LEU A 193 12.07 -32.96 24.68
CA LEU A 193 11.82 -32.78 26.09
C LEU A 193 10.63 -33.63 26.48
N ALA A 194 10.82 -34.53 27.45
CA ALA A 194 9.78 -35.44 27.96
C ALA A 194 9.07 -36.25 26.86
N GLY A 195 9.82 -36.70 25.84
CA GLY A 195 9.28 -37.50 24.71
C GLY A 195 8.52 -36.68 23.67
N GLN A 196 8.52 -35.33 23.78
CA GLN A 196 7.91 -34.44 22.80
C GLN A 196 9.02 -33.70 22.02
N ARG A 197 8.83 -33.56 20.71
CA ARG A 197 9.76 -32.84 19.84
C ARG A 197 9.35 -31.37 19.75
N PHE A 198 10.32 -30.49 19.93
CA PHE A 198 10.17 -29.05 19.89
C PHE A 198 11.09 -28.46 18.81
N LEU A 199 10.61 -27.41 18.16
CA LEU A 199 11.42 -26.52 17.33
C LEU A 199 11.61 -25.22 18.11
N GLU A 200 12.86 -24.95 18.47
CA GLU A 200 13.26 -23.67 19.07
C GLU A 200 13.74 -22.76 17.93
N ILE A 201 13.16 -21.56 17.84
CA ILE A 201 13.54 -20.54 16.86
C ILE A 201 14.12 -19.36 17.62
N SER A 202 15.34 -18.95 17.26
CA SER A 202 15.92 -17.67 17.67
C SER A 202 15.79 -16.66 16.57
N LEU A 203 15.33 -15.47 16.89
CA LEU A 203 15.18 -14.34 15.95
C LEU A 203 15.83 -13.10 16.58
N GLU A 204 16.74 -12.48 15.85
CA GLU A 204 17.44 -11.27 16.26
C GLU A 204 17.26 -10.20 15.18
N GLN A 205 16.83 -9.01 15.56
CA GLN A 205 16.80 -7.85 14.70
C GLN A 205 18.16 -7.15 14.74
N THR A 206 18.82 -6.95 13.60
CA THR A 206 20.25 -6.64 13.53
C THR A 206 20.59 -5.27 12.96
N GLN A 207 19.62 -4.49 12.46
CA GLN A 207 19.90 -3.11 12.05
C GLN A 207 20.21 -2.22 13.27
N ALA A 208 21.07 -1.21 13.06
CA ALA A 208 21.54 -0.33 14.14
C ALA A 208 20.47 0.66 14.65
N ASP A 209 19.56 1.07 13.77
CA ASP A 209 18.40 1.93 14.08
C ASP A 209 17.12 1.30 13.56
N PRO A 210 16.00 1.40 14.30
CA PRO A 210 14.71 0.88 13.86
C PRO A 210 14.12 1.69 12.72
#